data_7d2df722a9cab370da0bfe5a01b739f2
#
_entry.id   7d2df722a9cab370da0bfe5a01b739f2
#
_cell.length_a   1.000
_cell.length_b   1.000
_cell.length_c   1.000
_cell.angle_alpha   90.00
_cell.angle_beta   90.00
_cell.angle_gamma   90.00
#
_symmetry.space_group_name_H-M   'P 1'
#
loop_
_entity.id
_entity.type
_entity.pdbx_description
1 polymer ?
#
loop_
_entity_poly.entity_id
_entity_poly.type
_entity_poly.pdbx_seq_one_letter_code
_entity_poly.pdbx_strand_id
1 'polypeptide(L)'
;SLYCLKVDIQNYFNSIDVNILLEKLEVIRKRDTFLYGIFEKILCDRYCLFRGQLLEEKRGAMAGIPVSPFFANLYLASVDSYFQAQNIPYFRYSDDILLFAPDADTLKQYQKELYFKIGELGLAVNHSKESISAPGEPWEFLGFSYHNGVIDLSENTIRKMKHKIRRKAHALRRWQQKKGLPADKAAIGFICSINRKLYGKDNPVSGSDFTWSRWFFPNITTDKGLKCIDDYLKEYIRYTVTGRHYKGNYRISYEQLKAWGYRNLVNEYYRHRTGL
;
A
#
# COMPACT_ATOMS: atom_id res chain seq x y z
N SER A 1 -1.81 20.18 18.81
CA SER A 1 -1.59 19.99 17.36
C SER A 1 -0.10 19.95 17.11
N LEU A 2 0.37 19.01 16.28
CA LEU A 2 1.79 18.76 16.01
C LEU A 2 2.10 19.03 14.53
N TYR A 3 3.32 19.44 14.26
CA TYR A 3 3.90 19.38 12.92
C TYR A 3 4.17 17.91 12.57
N CYS A 4 3.97 17.53 11.31
CA CYS A 4 4.23 16.20 10.80
C CYS A 4 5.23 16.26 9.64
N LEU A 5 6.33 15.52 9.73
CA LEU A 5 7.26 15.28 8.62
C LEU A 5 7.05 13.86 8.12
N LYS A 6 6.83 13.72 6.83
CA LYS A 6 6.84 12.44 6.13
C LYS A 6 8.07 12.32 5.24
N VAL A 7 8.75 11.19 5.35
CA VAL A 7 9.96 10.87 4.58
C VAL A 7 9.85 9.48 3.96
N ASP A 8 10.40 9.32 2.76
CA ASP A 8 10.53 8.04 2.04
C ASP A 8 12.01 7.81 1.71
N ILE A 9 12.51 6.61 1.88
CA ILE A 9 13.91 6.27 1.56
C ILE A 9 14.01 5.88 0.08
N GLN A 10 14.97 6.47 -0.62
CA GLN A 10 15.16 6.25 -2.05
C GLN A 10 15.60 4.82 -2.34
N ASN A 11 14.85 4.11 -3.19
CA ASN A 11 15.18 2.75 -3.65
C ASN A 11 15.60 1.80 -2.52
N TYR A 12 14.91 1.87 -1.38
CA TYR A 12 15.34 1.29 -0.10
C TYR A 12 15.93 -0.11 -0.22
N PHE A 13 15.16 -1.09 -0.70
CA PHE A 13 15.60 -2.48 -0.78
C PHE A 13 16.86 -2.67 -1.64
N ASN A 14 17.00 -1.91 -2.70
CA ASN A 14 18.15 -1.97 -3.60
C ASN A 14 19.37 -1.17 -3.08
N SER A 15 19.14 -0.31 -2.08
CA SER A 15 20.20 0.54 -1.50
C SER A 15 20.80 -0.05 -0.23
N ILE A 16 20.26 -1.14 0.30
CA ILE A 16 20.80 -1.83 1.48
C ILE A 16 22.21 -2.32 1.20
N ASP A 17 23.17 -1.93 2.05
CA ASP A 17 24.52 -2.48 2.02
C ASP A 17 24.54 -3.83 2.71
N VAL A 18 24.95 -4.87 1.95
CA VAL A 18 24.97 -6.26 2.42
C VAL A 18 25.96 -6.44 3.58
N ASN A 19 27.09 -5.73 3.58
CA ASN A 19 28.09 -5.88 4.64
C ASN A 19 27.55 -5.34 5.97
N ILE A 20 26.95 -4.13 5.96
CA ILE A 20 26.29 -3.56 7.16
C ILE A 20 25.16 -4.48 7.64
N LEU A 21 24.40 -5.08 6.72
CA LEU A 21 23.34 -6.02 7.09
C LEU A 21 23.88 -7.30 7.72
N LEU A 22 24.97 -7.86 7.18
CA LEU A 22 25.62 -9.04 7.75
C LEU A 22 26.18 -8.77 9.16
N GLU A 23 26.76 -7.58 9.41
CA GLU A 23 27.16 -7.16 10.75
C GLU A 23 25.98 -7.16 11.72
N LYS A 24 24.82 -6.63 11.30
CA LYS A 24 23.60 -6.63 12.13
C LYS A 24 23.05 -8.05 12.36
N LEU A 25 23.26 -8.98 11.45
CA LEU A 25 22.89 -10.40 11.56
C LEU A 25 23.79 -11.22 12.51
N GLU A 26 24.93 -10.69 12.96
CA GLU A 26 25.81 -11.35 13.93
C GLU A 26 25.09 -11.77 15.24
N VAL A 27 24.04 -11.06 15.63
CA VAL A 27 23.19 -11.44 16.77
C VAL A 27 22.53 -12.81 16.52
N ILE A 28 22.14 -13.09 15.28
CA ILE A 28 21.57 -14.39 14.89
C ILE A 28 22.66 -15.44 14.84
N ARG A 29 23.83 -15.13 14.27
CA ARG A 29 24.97 -16.05 14.20
C ARG A 29 25.34 -16.62 15.57
N LYS A 30 25.31 -15.79 16.61
CA LYS A 30 25.60 -16.20 18.00
C LYS A 30 24.56 -17.18 18.57
N ARG A 31 23.35 -17.23 18.01
CA ARG A 31 22.25 -18.07 18.49
C ARG A 31 21.99 -19.27 17.60
N ASP A 32 22.11 -19.08 16.30
CA ASP A 32 21.79 -20.07 15.26
C ASP A 32 22.70 -19.84 14.04
N THR A 33 23.82 -20.58 14.01
CA THR A 33 24.80 -20.50 12.93
C THR A 33 24.26 -21.06 11.61
N PHE A 34 23.32 -22.01 11.67
CA PHE A 34 22.71 -22.59 10.47
C PHE A 34 21.79 -21.57 9.79
N LEU A 35 20.93 -20.91 10.55
CA LEU A 35 20.06 -19.84 10.02
C LEU A 35 20.87 -18.66 9.47
N TYR A 36 21.93 -18.26 10.19
CA TYR A 36 22.86 -17.23 9.69
C TYR A 36 23.47 -17.63 8.34
N GLY A 37 23.95 -18.85 8.20
CA GLY A 37 24.54 -19.34 6.94
C GLY A 37 23.55 -19.31 5.77
N ILE A 38 22.25 -19.57 6.03
CA ILE A 38 21.19 -19.42 5.02
C ILE A 38 21.05 -17.95 4.60
N PHE A 39 20.99 -17.02 5.57
CA PHE A 39 20.85 -15.59 5.29
C PHE A 39 22.06 -15.02 4.56
N GLU A 40 23.25 -15.38 5.00
CA GLU A 40 24.53 -14.99 4.34
C GLU A 40 24.54 -15.47 2.88
N LYS A 41 24.17 -16.72 2.62
CA LYS A 41 24.10 -17.27 1.27
C LYS A 41 23.09 -16.53 0.40
N ILE A 42 21.91 -16.21 0.94
CA ILE A 42 20.86 -15.43 0.22
C ILE A 42 21.36 -14.02 -0.11
N LEU A 43 22.04 -13.35 0.83
CA LEU A 43 22.51 -11.99 0.67
C LEU A 43 23.74 -11.86 -0.23
N CYS A 44 24.62 -12.89 -0.22
CA CYS A 44 25.82 -12.92 -1.05
C CYS A 44 25.59 -13.49 -2.45
N ASP A 45 24.43 -14.12 -2.71
CA ASP A 45 24.07 -14.56 -4.06
C ASP A 45 23.72 -13.33 -4.90
N ARG A 46 24.58 -13.03 -5.86
CA ARG A 46 24.48 -11.86 -6.74
C ARG A 46 23.67 -12.10 -8.01
N TYR A 47 23.16 -13.32 -8.19
CA TYR A 47 22.50 -13.69 -9.43
C TYR A 47 20.99 -13.76 -9.25
N CYS A 48 20.27 -13.04 -10.10
CA CYS A 48 18.81 -13.16 -10.20
C CYS A 48 18.38 -13.58 -11.61
N LEU A 49 17.33 -14.38 -11.70
CA LEU A 49 16.73 -14.77 -12.97
C LEU A 49 15.65 -13.78 -13.36
N PHE A 50 15.93 -12.90 -14.33
CA PHE A 50 14.95 -11.95 -14.86
C PHE A 50 14.63 -12.26 -16.32
N ARG A 51 13.37 -12.56 -16.61
CA ARG A 51 12.88 -12.91 -17.97
C ARG A 51 13.68 -14.03 -18.66
N GLY A 52 14.14 -15.00 -17.89
CA GLY A 52 14.94 -16.13 -18.39
C GLY A 52 16.42 -15.82 -18.62
N GLN A 53 16.89 -14.64 -18.26
CA GLN A 53 18.29 -14.25 -18.30
C GLN A 53 18.85 -14.14 -16.87
N LEU A 54 20.05 -14.66 -16.65
CA LEU A 54 20.76 -14.50 -15.41
C LEU A 54 21.40 -13.11 -15.39
N LEU A 55 21.00 -12.28 -14.43
CA LEU A 55 21.53 -10.94 -14.23
C LEU A 55 22.30 -10.89 -12.91
N GLU A 56 23.43 -10.18 -12.90
CA GLU A 56 24.19 -9.92 -11.69
C GLU A 56 23.67 -8.63 -11.02
N GLU A 57 23.14 -8.75 -9.80
CA GLU A 57 22.79 -7.62 -8.94
C GLU A 57 23.89 -7.37 -7.92
N LYS A 58 24.45 -6.15 -7.93
CA LYS A 58 25.61 -5.80 -7.10
C LYS A 58 25.27 -5.23 -5.72
N ARG A 59 24.00 -4.90 -5.45
CA ARG A 59 23.54 -4.26 -4.20
C ARG A 59 22.12 -4.69 -3.85
N GLY A 60 21.79 -4.61 -2.55
CA GLY A 60 20.44 -4.70 -2.05
C GLY A 60 20.06 -6.04 -1.43
N ALA A 61 18.99 -6.02 -0.62
CA ALA A 61 18.41 -7.18 0.04
C ALA A 61 17.33 -7.85 -0.80
N MET A 62 17.58 -8.12 -2.08
CA MET A 62 16.71 -8.81 -3.05
C MET A 62 15.22 -8.51 -2.86
N ALA A 63 14.72 -7.45 -3.48
CA ALA A 63 13.29 -7.11 -3.45
C ALA A 63 12.45 -8.28 -3.99
N GLY A 64 11.44 -8.69 -3.21
CA GLY A 64 10.46 -9.70 -3.65
C GLY A 64 10.63 -11.11 -3.10
N ILE A 65 11.70 -11.42 -2.37
CA ILE A 65 11.76 -12.67 -1.61
C ILE A 65 11.10 -12.52 -0.21
N PRO A 66 10.53 -13.59 0.35
CA PRO A 66 9.76 -13.51 1.61
C PRO A 66 10.53 -12.96 2.82
N VAL A 67 11.85 -13.11 2.85
CA VAL A 67 12.71 -12.66 3.97
C VAL A 67 13.14 -11.19 3.82
N SER A 68 13.01 -10.56 2.66
CA SER A 68 13.45 -9.17 2.45
C SER A 68 12.84 -8.15 3.41
N PRO A 69 11.55 -8.24 3.81
CA PRO A 69 10.99 -7.34 4.82
C PRO A 69 11.68 -7.47 6.19
N PHE A 70 12.12 -8.67 6.55
CA PHE A 70 12.89 -8.88 7.79
C PHE A 70 14.25 -8.17 7.71
N PHE A 71 15.00 -8.36 6.63
CA PHE A 71 16.28 -7.68 6.41
C PHE A 71 16.12 -6.15 6.40
N ALA A 72 15.10 -5.64 5.71
CA ALA A 72 14.79 -4.22 5.67
C ALA A 72 14.50 -3.67 7.07
N ASN A 73 13.71 -4.36 7.88
CA ASN A 73 13.43 -3.94 9.25
C ASN A 73 14.68 -3.97 10.14
N LEU A 74 15.48 -5.01 10.04
CA LEU A 74 16.73 -5.13 10.80
C LEU A 74 17.74 -4.03 10.43
N TYR A 75 17.80 -3.66 9.15
CA TYR A 75 18.73 -2.65 8.66
C TYR A 75 18.52 -1.29 9.32
N LEU A 76 17.26 -0.86 9.49
CA LEU A 76 16.88 0.41 10.12
C LEU A 76 16.67 0.32 11.64
N ALA A 77 16.85 -0.84 12.26
CA ALA A 77 16.58 -1.01 13.69
C ALA A 77 17.38 -0.06 14.59
N SER A 78 18.61 0.34 14.18
CA SER A 78 19.41 1.33 14.93
C SER A 78 18.80 2.73 14.87
N VAL A 79 18.17 3.11 13.76
CA VAL A 79 17.43 4.37 13.61
C VAL A 79 16.19 4.35 14.48
N ASP A 80 15.42 3.26 14.44
CA ASP A 80 14.23 3.08 15.29
C ASP A 80 14.59 3.22 16.78
N SER A 81 15.65 2.51 17.23
CA SER A 81 16.11 2.54 18.61
C SER A 81 16.58 3.94 19.04
N TYR A 82 17.22 4.68 18.14
CA TYR A 82 17.67 6.05 18.42
C TYR A 82 16.48 6.98 18.74
N PHE A 83 15.48 7.03 17.87
CA PHE A 83 14.31 7.88 18.07
C PHE A 83 13.46 7.43 19.25
N GLN A 84 13.35 6.13 19.50
CA GLN A 84 12.67 5.58 20.67
C GLN A 84 13.36 5.98 21.97
N ALA A 85 14.68 5.90 22.04
CA ALA A 85 15.46 6.28 23.23
C ALA A 85 15.34 7.78 23.56
N GLN A 86 15.11 8.63 22.58
CA GLN A 86 14.90 10.07 22.73
C GLN A 86 13.43 10.43 23.04
N ASN A 87 12.53 9.43 23.12
CA ASN A 87 11.07 9.64 23.24
C ASN A 87 10.49 10.56 22.13
N ILE A 88 11.09 10.57 20.96
CA ILE A 88 10.61 11.32 19.79
C ILE A 88 9.45 10.54 19.16
N PRO A 89 8.30 11.19 18.86
CA PRO A 89 7.21 10.54 18.13
C PRO A 89 7.62 10.20 16.70
N TYR A 90 8.11 8.99 16.53
CA TYR A 90 8.64 8.40 15.29
C TYR A 90 7.87 7.13 14.95
N PHE A 91 7.43 7.01 13.71
CA PHE A 91 6.69 5.86 13.20
C PHE A 91 7.25 5.45 11.85
N ARG A 92 7.50 4.17 11.66
CA ARG A 92 8.02 3.65 10.41
C ARG A 92 7.27 2.41 9.93
N TYR A 93 7.04 2.36 8.64
CA TYR A 93 6.59 1.16 7.95
C TYR A 93 7.47 0.93 6.71
N SER A 94 8.40 -0.02 6.80
CA SER A 94 9.43 -0.24 5.78
C SER A 94 10.27 1.02 5.53
N ASP A 95 10.16 1.64 4.36
CA ASP A 95 10.82 2.86 3.91
C ASP A 95 10.03 4.15 4.16
N ASP A 96 8.74 4.05 4.48
CA ASP A 96 7.89 5.18 4.84
C ASP A 96 8.07 5.55 6.32
N ILE A 97 8.45 6.79 6.60
CA ILE A 97 8.72 7.32 7.96
C ILE A 97 7.85 8.53 8.25
N LEU A 98 7.32 8.62 9.48
CA LEU A 98 6.68 9.80 10.04
C LEU A 98 7.41 10.25 11.29
N LEU A 99 7.60 11.57 11.42
CA LEU A 99 8.07 12.25 12.63
C LEU A 99 7.08 13.34 13.02
N PHE A 100 6.85 13.51 14.32
CA PHE A 100 6.01 14.58 14.83
C PHE A 100 6.80 15.45 15.82
N ALA A 101 6.56 16.76 15.78
CA ALA A 101 7.18 17.73 16.68
C ALA A 101 6.18 18.84 17.09
N PRO A 102 6.38 19.47 18.26
CA PRO A 102 5.49 20.52 18.74
C PRO A 102 5.60 21.81 17.91
N ASP A 103 6.76 22.07 17.31
CA ASP A 103 7.07 23.28 16.55
C ASP A 103 7.97 22.97 15.34
N ALA A 104 8.09 23.95 14.44
CA ALA A 104 8.82 23.80 13.18
C ALA A 104 10.34 23.67 13.36
N ASP A 105 10.91 24.32 14.39
CA ASP A 105 12.36 24.27 14.62
C ASP A 105 12.79 22.94 15.20
N THR A 106 12.03 22.40 16.14
CA THR A 106 12.19 21.03 16.65
C THR A 106 12.04 20.00 15.53
N LEU A 107 11.05 20.19 14.62
CA LEU A 107 10.90 19.28 13.48
C LEU A 107 12.11 19.30 12.55
N LYS A 108 12.67 20.48 12.28
CA LYS A 108 13.90 20.60 11.47
C LYS A 108 15.11 19.95 12.13
N GLN A 109 15.20 19.99 13.47
CA GLN A 109 16.24 19.28 14.19
C GLN A 109 16.08 17.77 14.02
N TYR A 110 14.88 17.22 14.27
CA TYR A 110 14.61 15.80 14.06
C TYR A 110 14.84 15.34 12.61
N GLN A 111 14.53 16.19 11.64
CA GLN A 111 14.80 15.94 10.23
C GLN A 111 16.31 15.80 9.96
N LYS A 112 17.13 16.70 10.48
CA LYS A 112 18.59 16.65 10.36
C LYS A 112 19.16 15.37 10.98
N GLU A 113 18.69 15.02 12.16
CA GLU A 113 19.11 13.81 12.87
C GLU A 113 18.71 12.55 12.08
N LEU A 114 17.49 12.50 11.54
CA LEU A 114 17.03 11.41 10.69
C LEU A 114 17.91 11.26 9.46
N TYR A 115 18.22 12.36 8.78
CA TYR A 115 19.04 12.32 7.57
C TYR A 115 20.46 11.88 7.86
N PHE A 116 21.02 12.33 8.97
CA PHE A 116 22.34 11.90 9.42
C PHE A 116 22.34 10.38 9.69
N LYS A 117 21.37 9.88 10.44
CA LYS A 117 21.26 8.44 10.76
C LYS A 117 21.01 7.55 9.54
N ILE A 118 20.22 8.02 8.57
CA ILE A 118 20.00 7.35 7.29
C ILE A 118 21.30 7.34 6.47
N GLY A 119 22.03 8.47 6.46
CA GLY A 119 23.31 8.61 5.78
C GLY A 119 24.41 7.70 6.33
N GLU A 120 24.47 7.51 7.67
CA GLU A 120 25.39 6.56 8.30
C GLU A 120 25.22 5.11 7.80
N LEU A 121 24.01 4.77 7.35
CA LEU A 121 23.68 3.47 6.76
C LEU A 121 23.87 3.43 5.23
N GLY A 122 24.46 4.47 4.63
CA GLY A 122 24.65 4.55 3.17
C GLY A 122 23.34 4.72 2.38
N LEU A 123 22.25 5.12 3.04
CA LEU A 123 20.95 5.36 2.42
C LEU A 123 20.74 6.84 2.12
N ALA A 124 19.81 7.12 1.21
CA ALA A 124 19.43 8.49 0.84
C ALA A 124 17.91 8.68 0.94
N VAL A 125 17.51 9.90 1.34
CA VAL A 125 16.11 10.31 1.40
C VAL A 125 15.60 10.68 0.00
N ASN A 126 14.36 10.33 -0.29
CA ASN A 126 13.68 10.73 -1.50
C ASN A 126 12.97 12.08 -1.29
N HIS A 127 13.70 13.18 -1.52
CA HIS A 127 13.18 14.54 -1.33
C HIS A 127 11.93 14.85 -2.18
N SER A 128 11.72 14.16 -3.30
CA SER A 128 10.53 14.36 -4.13
C SER A 128 9.23 13.85 -3.51
N LYS A 129 9.33 12.98 -2.49
CA LYS A 129 8.20 12.43 -1.73
C LYS A 129 8.13 12.95 -0.30
N GLU A 130 9.08 13.78 0.09
CA GLU A 130 9.07 14.44 1.40
C GLU A 130 7.91 15.43 1.49
N SER A 131 7.27 15.48 2.65
CA SER A 131 6.25 16.50 2.93
C SER A 131 6.24 16.88 4.40
N ILE A 132 6.01 18.17 4.64
CA ILE A 132 5.78 18.73 5.99
C ILE A 132 4.36 19.26 6.02
N SER A 133 3.61 18.88 7.05
CA SER A 133 2.27 19.39 7.35
C SER A 133 2.31 20.16 8.65
N ALA A 134 1.80 21.40 8.63
CA ALA A 134 1.65 22.22 9.83
C ALA A 134 0.46 21.73 10.69
N PRO A 135 0.36 22.16 11.95
CA PRO A 135 -0.78 21.88 12.80
C PRO A 135 -2.11 22.27 12.14
N GLY A 136 -3.04 21.30 12.05
CA GLY A 136 -4.33 21.50 11.38
C GLY A 136 -4.33 21.22 9.88
N GLU A 137 -3.18 21.00 9.25
CA GLU A 137 -3.11 20.54 7.85
C GLU A 137 -3.25 19.02 7.75
N PRO A 138 -3.83 18.52 6.64
CA PRO A 138 -3.90 17.08 6.40
C PRO A 138 -2.52 16.49 6.11
N TRP A 139 -2.31 15.26 6.55
CA TRP A 139 -1.15 14.45 6.17
C TRP A 139 -1.57 13.04 5.75
N GLU A 140 -0.76 12.40 4.91
CA GLU A 140 -1.05 11.08 4.35
C GLU A 140 0.01 10.04 4.74
N PHE A 141 -0.44 8.85 5.18
CA PHE A 141 0.42 7.72 5.47
C PHE A 141 -0.25 6.39 5.13
N LEU A 142 0.50 5.47 4.51
CA LEU A 142 0.04 4.11 4.16
C LEU A 142 -1.29 4.05 3.39
N GLY A 143 -1.59 5.09 2.64
CA GLY A 143 -2.82 5.18 1.86
C GLY A 143 -4.01 5.78 2.60
N PHE A 144 -3.80 6.26 3.82
CA PHE A 144 -4.77 7.02 4.61
C PHE A 144 -4.44 8.51 4.58
N SER A 145 -5.46 9.33 4.75
CA SER A 145 -5.37 10.77 5.01
C SER A 145 -5.92 11.04 6.40
N TYR A 146 -5.17 11.78 7.20
CA TYR A 146 -5.60 12.24 8.52
C TYR A 146 -5.82 13.75 8.50
N HIS A 147 -6.95 14.20 9.04
CA HIS A 147 -7.25 15.60 9.21
C HIS A 147 -8.20 15.81 10.41
N ASN A 148 -7.75 16.54 11.44
CA ASN A 148 -8.55 16.93 12.61
C ASN A 148 -9.33 15.76 13.26
N GLY A 149 -8.67 14.65 13.54
CA GLY A 149 -9.29 13.48 14.17
C GLY A 149 -10.06 12.57 13.20
N VAL A 150 -10.18 12.96 11.93
CA VAL A 150 -10.81 12.14 10.88
C VAL A 150 -9.76 11.41 10.08
N ILE A 151 -9.95 10.10 9.92
CA ILE A 151 -9.14 9.24 9.05
C ILE A 151 -9.98 8.80 7.87
N ASP A 152 -9.51 9.07 6.66
CA ASP A 152 -10.14 8.64 5.40
C ASP A 152 -9.11 8.00 4.47
N LEU A 153 -9.56 7.56 3.32
CA LEU A 153 -8.68 7.15 2.22
C LEU A 153 -7.93 8.35 1.67
N SER A 154 -6.63 8.21 1.42
CA SER A 154 -5.87 9.26 0.75
C SER A 154 -6.34 9.46 -0.68
N GLU A 155 -6.15 10.67 -1.22
CA GLU A 155 -6.46 10.98 -2.63
C GLU A 155 -5.74 10.03 -3.60
N ASN A 156 -4.49 9.69 -3.28
CA ASN A 156 -3.72 8.75 -4.08
C ASN A 156 -4.34 7.34 -4.06
N THR A 157 -4.85 6.88 -2.91
CA THR A 157 -5.56 5.59 -2.79
C THR A 157 -6.83 5.57 -3.64
N ILE A 158 -7.64 6.63 -3.55
CA ILE A 158 -8.85 6.79 -4.34
C ILE A 158 -8.51 6.80 -5.84
N ARG A 159 -7.53 7.59 -6.25
CA ARG A 159 -7.07 7.68 -7.65
C ARG A 159 -6.58 6.35 -8.19
N LYS A 160 -5.75 5.63 -7.41
CA LYS A 160 -5.25 4.29 -7.78
C LYS A 160 -6.39 3.28 -7.93
N MET A 161 -7.40 3.31 -7.06
CA MET A 161 -8.57 2.44 -7.16
C MET A 161 -9.41 2.78 -8.39
N LYS A 162 -9.72 4.06 -8.62
CA LYS A 162 -10.42 4.51 -9.84
C LYS A 162 -9.70 4.08 -11.12
N HIS A 163 -8.37 4.21 -11.16
CA HIS A 163 -7.57 3.74 -12.30
C HIS A 163 -7.70 2.22 -12.52
N LYS A 164 -7.68 1.42 -11.46
CA LYS A 164 -7.87 -0.04 -11.55
C LYS A 164 -9.27 -0.41 -12.03
N ILE A 165 -10.31 0.26 -11.53
CA ILE A 165 -11.70 0.12 -11.95
C ILE A 165 -11.81 0.39 -13.46
N ARG A 166 -11.37 1.56 -13.91
CA ARG A 166 -11.37 1.98 -15.31
C ARG A 166 -10.67 0.96 -16.21
N ARG A 167 -9.43 0.62 -15.89
CA ARG A 167 -8.62 -0.33 -16.69
C ARG A 167 -9.31 -1.69 -16.82
N LYS A 168 -9.88 -2.21 -15.72
CA LYS A 168 -10.57 -3.51 -15.73
C LYS A 168 -11.86 -3.48 -16.52
N ALA A 169 -12.67 -2.42 -16.37
CA ALA A 169 -13.90 -2.25 -17.13
C ALA A 169 -13.64 -2.23 -18.66
N HIS A 170 -12.67 -1.43 -19.10
CA HIS A 170 -12.27 -1.39 -20.51
C HIS A 170 -11.77 -2.75 -21.03
N ALA A 171 -10.98 -3.47 -20.22
CA ALA A 171 -10.47 -4.78 -20.62
C ALA A 171 -11.59 -5.81 -20.81
N LEU A 172 -12.55 -5.86 -19.87
CA LEU A 172 -13.66 -6.83 -19.95
C LEU A 172 -14.66 -6.49 -21.05
N ARG A 173 -14.89 -5.19 -21.30
CA ARG A 173 -15.68 -4.79 -22.43
C ARG A 173 -15.05 -5.22 -23.78
N ARG A 174 -13.76 -4.96 -23.99
CA ARG A 174 -13.06 -5.44 -25.20
C ARG A 174 -13.11 -6.96 -25.34
N TRP A 175 -12.94 -7.69 -24.23
CA TRP A 175 -13.04 -9.14 -24.22
C TRP A 175 -14.44 -9.62 -24.64
N GLN A 176 -15.49 -9.01 -24.07
CA GLN A 176 -16.89 -9.32 -24.41
C GLN A 176 -17.18 -9.09 -25.90
N GLN A 177 -16.76 -7.94 -26.43
CA GLN A 177 -16.92 -7.61 -27.85
C GLN A 177 -16.18 -8.60 -28.76
N LYS A 178 -14.90 -8.91 -28.43
CA LYS A 178 -14.09 -9.86 -29.19
C LYS A 178 -14.70 -11.28 -29.25
N LYS A 179 -15.41 -11.66 -28.18
CA LYS A 179 -16.04 -12.99 -28.04
C LYS A 179 -17.50 -13.01 -28.49
N GLY A 180 -18.08 -11.90 -28.92
CA GLY A 180 -19.50 -11.81 -29.28
C GLY A 180 -20.48 -12.16 -28.15
N LEU A 181 -20.09 -11.97 -26.90
CA LEU A 181 -20.89 -12.35 -25.74
C LEU A 181 -21.94 -11.27 -25.41
N PRO A 182 -23.07 -11.62 -24.73
CA PRO A 182 -24.01 -10.65 -24.22
C PRO A 182 -23.36 -9.59 -23.32
N ALA A 183 -23.86 -8.35 -23.36
CA ALA A 183 -23.24 -7.21 -22.68
C ALA A 183 -23.22 -7.34 -21.15
N ASP A 184 -24.19 -8.03 -20.55
CA ASP A 184 -24.26 -8.33 -19.12
C ASP A 184 -23.11 -9.22 -18.64
N LYS A 185 -22.58 -10.10 -19.50
CA LYS A 185 -21.42 -10.93 -19.17
C LYS A 185 -20.18 -10.10 -18.83
N ALA A 186 -20.00 -8.95 -19.51
CA ALA A 186 -18.92 -8.02 -19.18
C ALA A 186 -19.14 -7.38 -17.79
N ALA A 187 -20.37 -6.99 -17.48
CA ALA A 187 -20.72 -6.39 -16.18
C ALA A 187 -20.54 -7.41 -15.03
N ILE A 188 -21.07 -8.62 -15.18
CA ILE A 188 -20.94 -9.68 -14.19
C ILE A 188 -19.46 -10.02 -13.93
N GLY A 189 -18.69 -10.24 -15.00
CA GLY A 189 -17.25 -10.52 -14.90
C GLY A 189 -16.45 -9.36 -14.26
N PHE A 190 -16.85 -8.12 -14.53
CA PHE A 190 -16.26 -6.94 -13.92
C PHE A 190 -16.57 -6.87 -12.42
N ILE A 191 -17.83 -7.02 -12.03
CA ILE A 191 -18.27 -7.03 -10.62
C ILE A 191 -17.55 -8.15 -9.85
N CYS A 192 -17.56 -9.38 -10.37
CA CYS A 192 -16.86 -10.50 -9.74
C CYS A 192 -15.37 -10.22 -9.52
N SER A 193 -14.70 -9.63 -10.53
CA SER A 193 -13.28 -9.27 -10.42
C SER A 193 -13.00 -8.17 -9.38
N ILE A 194 -13.89 -7.19 -9.26
CA ILE A 194 -13.76 -6.10 -8.27
C ILE A 194 -14.09 -6.62 -6.87
N ASN A 195 -15.17 -7.39 -6.70
CA ASN A 195 -15.52 -8.00 -5.41
C ASN A 195 -14.37 -8.84 -4.87
N ARG A 196 -13.76 -9.70 -5.71
CA ARG A 196 -12.60 -10.50 -5.31
C ARG A 196 -11.44 -9.63 -4.81
N LYS A 197 -11.19 -8.50 -5.45
CA LYS A 197 -10.14 -7.58 -5.03
C LYS A 197 -10.47 -6.86 -3.72
N LEU A 198 -11.72 -6.44 -3.56
CA LEU A 198 -12.16 -5.69 -2.39
C LEU A 198 -12.34 -6.60 -1.16
N TYR A 199 -12.97 -7.75 -1.33
CA TYR A 199 -13.47 -8.57 -0.24
C TYR A 199 -12.84 -9.98 -0.17
N GLY A 200 -12.08 -10.38 -1.19
CA GLY A 200 -11.52 -11.74 -1.30
C GLY A 200 -12.46 -12.71 -2.01
N LYS A 201 -12.20 -14.01 -1.82
CA LYS A 201 -13.06 -15.09 -2.31
C LYS A 201 -14.19 -15.33 -1.31
N ASP A 202 -15.39 -15.69 -1.80
CA ASP A 202 -16.57 -15.96 -0.97
C ASP A 202 -16.42 -17.18 -0.04
N ASN A 203 -15.46 -18.09 -0.33
CA ASN A 203 -15.08 -19.21 0.55
C ASN A 203 -13.55 -19.17 0.76
N PRO A 204 -13.04 -18.48 1.77
CA PRO A 204 -11.64 -18.55 2.12
C PRO A 204 -11.36 -19.91 2.78
N VAL A 205 -10.66 -20.78 2.07
CA VAL A 205 -10.15 -22.08 2.59
C VAL A 205 -9.13 -21.87 3.73
N SER A 206 -8.61 -20.65 3.85
CA SER A 206 -7.83 -20.17 5.01
C SER A 206 -8.09 -18.69 5.20
N GLY A 207 -8.34 -18.25 6.44
CA GLY A 207 -8.62 -16.85 6.82
C GLY A 207 -7.52 -15.84 6.56
N SER A 208 -6.61 -16.11 5.63
CA SER A 208 -5.34 -15.39 5.39
C SER A 208 -5.35 -14.43 4.19
N ASP A 209 -6.44 -14.36 3.40
CA ASP A 209 -6.44 -13.45 2.25
C ASP A 209 -6.49 -11.99 2.73
N PHE A 210 -5.33 -11.32 2.66
CA PHE A 210 -5.21 -9.88 2.91
C PHE A 210 -5.93 -9.11 1.80
N THR A 211 -7.14 -8.65 2.09
CA THR A 211 -7.99 -7.95 1.14
C THR A 211 -7.92 -6.43 1.34
N TRP A 212 -8.32 -5.67 0.31
CA TRP A 212 -8.36 -4.22 0.37
C TRP A 212 -9.26 -3.72 1.52
N SER A 213 -10.44 -4.32 1.73
CA SER A 213 -11.35 -3.96 2.81
C SER A 213 -10.76 -4.26 4.20
N ARG A 214 -10.07 -5.40 4.38
CA ARG A 214 -9.41 -5.73 5.64
C ARG A 214 -8.32 -4.73 6.04
N TRP A 215 -7.68 -4.09 5.06
CA TRP A 215 -6.68 -3.06 5.32
C TRP A 215 -7.32 -1.71 5.68
N PHE A 216 -8.33 -1.30 4.91
CA PHE A 216 -8.86 0.07 5.03
C PHE A 216 -10.02 0.21 6.01
N PHE A 217 -10.97 -0.73 6.05
CA PHE A 217 -12.19 -0.58 6.85
C PHE A 217 -11.97 -0.41 8.35
N PRO A 218 -11.05 -1.16 9.02
CA PRO A 218 -10.83 -0.99 10.45
C PRO A 218 -10.26 0.38 10.83
N ASN A 219 -9.58 1.03 9.89
CA ASN A 219 -8.74 2.20 10.17
C ASN A 219 -9.37 3.53 9.77
N ILE A 220 -10.39 3.55 8.91
CA ILE A 220 -11.08 4.78 8.51
C ILE A 220 -12.23 5.10 9.46
N THR A 221 -12.46 6.41 9.70
CA THR A 221 -13.53 6.91 10.57
C THR A 221 -14.68 7.55 9.80
N THR A 222 -14.55 7.69 8.48
CA THR A 222 -15.54 8.28 7.58
C THR A 222 -15.71 7.44 6.32
N ASP A 223 -16.83 7.56 5.66
CA ASP A 223 -17.16 6.84 4.42
C ASP A 223 -17.00 7.70 3.15
N LYS A 224 -16.51 8.95 3.25
CA LYS A 224 -16.44 9.89 2.12
C LYS A 224 -15.63 9.33 0.95
N GLY A 225 -14.41 8.84 1.23
CA GLY A 225 -13.55 8.23 0.23
C GLY A 225 -14.16 6.96 -0.39
N LEU A 226 -14.87 6.17 0.43
CA LEU A 226 -15.59 4.99 -0.05
C LEU A 226 -16.75 5.34 -0.98
N LYS A 227 -17.54 6.36 -0.66
CA LYS A 227 -18.61 6.89 -1.54
C LYS A 227 -18.07 7.30 -2.90
N CYS A 228 -16.94 8.02 -2.89
CA CYS A 228 -16.29 8.47 -4.11
C CYS A 228 -15.85 7.31 -5.03
N ILE A 229 -15.36 6.21 -4.44
CA ILE A 229 -15.00 4.99 -5.19
C ILE A 229 -16.27 4.25 -5.65
N ASP A 230 -17.27 4.15 -4.79
CA ASP A 230 -18.50 3.40 -5.04
C ASP A 230 -19.33 4.02 -6.17
N ASP A 231 -19.45 5.35 -6.20
CA ASP A 231 -20.12 6.06 -7.29
C ASP A 231 -19.41 5.85 -8.63
N TYR A 232 -18.10 5.93 -8.63
CA TYR A 232 -17.27 5.64 -9.79
C TYR A 232 -17.41 4.18 -10.26
N LEU A 233 -17.50 3.24 -9.31
CA LEU A 233 -17.69 1.81 -9.61
C LEU A 233 -19.04 1.57 -10.28
N LYS A 234 -20.14 2.14 -9.75
CA LYS A 234 -21.49 2.05 -10.34
C LYS A 234 -21.53 2.60 -11.76
N GLU A 235 -20.85 3.72 -12.01
CA GLU A 235 -20.73 4.29 -13.35
C GLU A 235 -20.02 3.33 -14.31
N TYR A 236 -18.91 2.75 -13.88
CA TYR A 236 -18.13 1.83 -14.74
C TYR A 236 -18.79 0.46 -14.93
N ILE A 237 -19.61 -0.01 -13.98
CA ILE A 237 -20.46 -1.20 -14.23
C ILE A 237 -21.40 -0.92 -15.41
N ARG A 238 -22.08 0.22 -15.41
CA ARG A 238 -22.97 0.61 -16.51
C ARG A 238 -22.22 0.80 -17.83
N TYR A 239 -21.03 1.39 -17.76
CA TYR A 239 -20.13 1.53 -18.92
C TYR A 239 -19.77 0.17 -19.55
N THR A 240 -19.54 -0.89 -18.77
CA THR A 240 -19.21 -2.21 -19.34
C THR A 240 -20.32 -2.76 -20.24
N VAL A 241 -21.58 -2.38 -19.98
CA VAL A 241 -22.74 -2.76 -20.79
C VAL A 241 -22.85 -1.88 -22.04
N THR A 242 -22.82 -0.56 -21.87
CA THR A 242 -23.19 0.40 -22.93
C THR A 242 -21.98 0.87 -23.75
N GLY A 243 -20.78 0.88 -23.16
CA GLY A 243 -19.54 1.38 -23.76
C GLY A 243 -19.44 2.89 -23.86
N ARG A 244 -20.34 3.61 -23.26
CA ARG A 244 -20.41 5.08 -23.28
C ARG A 244 -20.67 5.63 -21.88
N HIS A 245 -20.18 6.82 -21.62
CA HIS A 245 -20.54 7.61 -20.43
C HIS A 245 -21.61 8.62 -20.84
N TYR A 246 -22.87 8.35 -20.50
CA TYR A 246 -23.98 9.23 -20.82
C TYR A 246 -25.18 9.01 -19.87
N LYS A 247 -26.09 9.99 -19.78
CA LYS A 247 -27.25 9.95 -18.86
C LYS A 247 -28.14 8.72 -19.05
N GLY A 248 -28.27 8.20 -20.27
CA GLY A 248 -29.06 6.98 -20.56
C GLY A 248 -28.57 5.71 -19.87
N ASN A 249 -27.37 5.71 -19.29
CA ASN A 249 -26.85 4.59 -18.50
C ASN A 249 -27.68 4.35 -17.22
N TYR A 250 -28.40 5.34 -16.70
CA TYR A 250 -29.22 5.21 -15.50
C TYR A 250 -30.46 4.33 -15.69
N ARG A 251 -30.84 4.00 -16.96
CA ARG A 251 -31.87 2.95 -17.24
C ARG A 251 -31.43 1.56 -16.70
N ILE A 252 -30.13 1.31 -16.54
CA ILE A 252 -29.64 0.13 -15.83
C ILE A 252 -29.80 0.45 -14.34
N SER A 253 -30.83 -0.11 -13.72
CA SER A 253 -31.24 0.19 -12.37
C SER A 253 -30.24 -0.30 -11.33
N TYR A 254 -30.35 0.21 -10.11
CA TYR A 254 -29.53 -0.25 -8.99
C TYR A 254 -29.83 -1.72 -8.63
N GLU A 255 -31.09 -2.14 -8.70
CA GLU A 255 -31.54 -3.51 -8.49
C GLU A 255 -30.88 -4.46 -9.48
N GLN A 256 -30.75 -4.03 -10.74
CA GLN A 256 -30.04 -4.81 -11.75
C GLN A 256 -28.55 -4.95 -11.46
N LEU A 257 -27.89 -3.90 -10.94
CA LEU A 257 -26.51 -4.01 -10.49
C LEU A 257 -26.36 -5.06 -9.37
N LYS A 258 -27.28 -5.05 -8.39
CA LYS A 258 -27.33 -6.04 -7.32
C LYS A 258 -27.55 -7.47 -7.86
N ALA A 259 -28.47 -7.64 -8.80
CA ALA A 259 -28.73 -8.93 -9.43
C ALA A 259 -27.49 -9.48 -10.16
N TRP A 260 -26.60 -8.63 -10.64
CA TRP A 260 -25.29 -9.03 -11.20
C TRP A 260 -24.22 -9.26 -10.14
N GLY A 261 -24.55 -9.12 -8.85
CA GLY A 261 -23.64 -9.36 -7.73
C GLY A 261 -22.89 -8.14 -7.22
N TYR A 262 -23.29 -6.90 -7.61
CA TYR A 262 -22.69 -5.69 -7.07
C TYR A 262 -22.97 -5.56 -5.57
N ARG A 263 -21.91 -5.32 -4.81
CA ARG A 263 -21.93 -5.05 -3.38
C ARG A 263 -21.55 -3.59 -3.14
N ASN A 264 -22.41 -2.84 -2.46
CA ASN A 264 -22.17 -1.43 -2.17
C ASN A 264 -21.04 -1.29 -1.14
N LEU A 265 -19.98 -0.57 -1.50
CA LEU A 265 -18.76 -0.46 -0.69
C LEU A 265 -19.00 0.19 0.68
N VAL A 266 -19.90 1.16 0.74
CA VAL A 266 -20.29 1.85 1.98
C VAL A 266 -21.09 0.91 2.89
N ASN A 267 -22.04 0.17 2.34
CA ASN A 267 -22.82 -0.80 3.13
C ASN A 267 -21.93 -1.90 3.71
N GLU A 268 -20.95 -2.40 2.93
CA GLU A 268 -20.01 -3.39 3.41
C GLU A 268 -19.09 -2.84 4.52
N TYR A 269 -18.72 -1.57 4.45
CA TYR A 269 -17.98 -0.90 5.51
C TYR A 269 -18.78 -0.84 6.82
N TYR A 270 -20.05 -0.44 6.76
CA TYR A 270 -20.90 -0.40 7.96
C TYR A 270 -21.18 -1.79 8.51
N ARG A 271 -21.39 -2.80 7.67
CA ARG A 271 -21.48 -4.21 8.12
C ARG A 271 -20.22 -4.65 8.87
N HIS A 272 -19.06 -4.33 8.33
CA HIS A 272 -17.79 -4.65 8.99
C HIS A 272 -17.68 -3.98 10.37
N ARG A 273 -18.16 -2.74 10.53
CA ARG A 273 -18.12 -2.02 11.81
C ARG A 273 -19.12 -2.54 12.83
N THR A 274 -20.27 -3.03 12.40
CA THR A 274 -21.32 -3.56 13.28
C THR A 274 -21.16 -5.05 13.61
N GLY A 275 -20.18 -5.71 13.01
CA GLY A 275 -19.94 -7.14 13.19
C GLY A 275 -20.99 -8.05 12.54
N LEU A 276 -21.79 -7.52 11.60
CA LEU A 276 -22.85 -8.21 10.86
C LEU A 276 -22.35 -8.79 9.54
#